data_983be0b70720c6732e846bd349b333ed
#
_entry.id   983be0b70720c6732e846bd349b333ed
#
_cell.length_a   1.000
_cell.length_b   1.000
_cell.length_c   1.000
_cell.angle_alpha   90.00
_cell.angle_beta   90.00
_cell.angle_gamma   90.00
#
_symmetry.space_group_name_H-M   'P 1'
#
loop_
_entity.id
_entity.type
_entity.pdbx_description
1 polymer ?
#
loop_
_entity_poly.entity_id
_entity_poly.type
_entity_poly.pdbx_seq_one_letter_code
_entity_poly.pdbx_strand_id
1 'polypeptide(L)'
;MTSCLSKVRGDSNVISPSVRRTTFIARLVLLVLVPVTICRGETAIEDQKEYDRILQLVSNEDWKAASDAAASYLAKTGTSGDLQARLRYIVIYTTAGAVSTGAFDFDVLNNRLKPFIGKSVTLPDRPVINDAQPGRMNAICISDPHATSFMVIAANKTNTTIHAFEYVKLQQAVDFATHAGEWGSITGTLRKVEPNPNESRAIVLRIYIDDATVAFSKHS
;
A
#
# COMPACT_ATOMS: atom_id res chain seq x y z
N MET A 1 -10.81 -8.92 57.32
CA MET A 1 -11.30 -7.86 58.26
C MET A 1 -12.11 -6.88 57.43
N THR A 2 -13.41 -6.94 57.71
CA THR A 2 -14.43 -5.88 57.87
C THR A 2 -14.76 -5.08 56.60
N SER A 3 -15.80 -5.43 55.81
CA SER A 3 -17.25 -5.17 56.01
C SER A 3 -17.59 -3.66 56.14
N CYS A 4 -18.36 -3.17 55.18
CA CYS A 4 -19.55 -2.38 55.47
C CYS A 4 -20.46 -2.24 54.22
N LEU A 5 -21.65 -2.83 54.37
CA LEU A 5 -22.84 -2.56 53.58
C LEU A 5 -23.49 -1.24 54.04
N SER A 6 -24.14 -0.50 53.17
CA SER A 6 -25.31 0.28 53.53
C SER A 6 -26.31 0.36 52.39
N LYS A 7 -27.48 -0.07 52.75
CA LYS A 7 -28.77 -0.19 52.05
C LYS A 7 -29.59 1.05 52.45
N VAL A 8 -30.18 1.79 51.53
CA VAL A 8 -31.30 2.68 51.84
C VAL A 8 -32.44 2.50 50.79
N ARG A 9 -33.59 2.33 51.38
CA ARG A 9 -34.93 2.12 50.80
C ARG A 9 -35.68 3.43 50.58
N GLY A 10 -36.71 3.31 49.72
CA GLY A 10 -38.00 4.03 49.83
C GLY A 10 -38.05 5.25 48.91
N ASP A 11 -39.06 5.63 48.17
CA ASP A 11 -40.48 5.39 48.35
C ASP A 11 -41.18 5.65 46.99
N SER A 12 -42.34 5.00 46.91
CA SER A 12 -43.35 5.10 45.87
C SER A 12 -44.08 6.47 45.87
N ASN A 13 -44.36 7.02 44.72
CA ASN A 13 -45.50 7.93 44.57
C ASN A 13 -46.21 7.71 43.23
N VAL A 14 -47.40 7.19 43.33
CA VAL A 14 -48.42 7.01 42.30
C VAL A 14 -49.14 8.36 42.12
N ILE A 15 -49.19 8.91 40.92
CA ILE A 15 -50.23 9.90 40.54
C ILE A 15 -50.70 9.58 39.12
N SER A 16 -52.01 9.43 39.02
CA SER A 16 -52.85 9.02 37.92
C SER A 16 -53.20 10.15 36.94
N PRO A 17 -53.97 9.90 35.86
CA PRO A 17 -53.67 10.43 34.52
C PRO A 17 -54.51 11.64 34.13
N SER A 18 -53.94 12.52 33.33
CA SER A 18 -54.66 13.58 32.63
C SER A 18 -54.61 13.30 31.12
N VAL A 19 -55.76 12.90 30.61
CA VAL A 19 -56.04 12.74 29.18
C VAL A 19 -56.09 14.13 28.53
N ARG A 20 -55.11 14.49 27.72
CA ARG A 20 -55.21 15.56 26.75
C ARG A 20 -55.13 14.98 25.34
N ARG A 21 -56.26 15.07 24.63
CA ARG A 21 -56.33 14.82 23.19
C ARG A 21 -55.49 15.87 22.46
N THR A 22 -54.41 15.43 21.84
CA THR A 22 -53.64 16.22 20.91
C THR A 22 -53.77 15.62 19.53
N THR A 23 -54.33 16.38 18.64
CA THR A 23 -54.58 16.09 17.23
C THR A 23 -53.23 15.89 16.51
N PHE A 24 -52.90 14.69 16.10
CA PHE A 24 -51.72 14.42 15.27
C PHE A 24 -52.00 14.82 13.83
N ILE A 25 -51.39 15.91 13.36
CA ILE A 25 -51.25 16.23 11.95
C ILE A 25 -50.12 15.36 11.41
N ALA A 26 -50.47 14.27 10.70
CA ALA A 26 -49.53 13.44 10.00
C ALA A 26 -48.90 14.25 8.83
N ARG A 27 -47.73 14.83 9.04
CA ARG A 27 -46.87 15.30 7.95
C ARG A 27 -46.21 14.06 7.31
N LEU A 28 -46.72 13.69 6.13
CA LEU A 28 -46.12 12.73 5.24
C LEU A 28 -44.78 13.29 4.74
N VAL A 29 -43.68 12.94 5.39
CA VAL A 29 -42.32 13.20 4.87
C VAL A 29 -42.05 12.14 3.80
N LEU A 30 -42.21 12.55 2.53
CA LEU A 30 -41.81 11.73 1.39
C LEU A 30 -40.28 11.68 1.37
N LEU A 31 -39.73 10.62 1.93
CA LEU A 31 -38.28 10.32 1.88
C LEU A 31 -37.97 9.87 0.44
N VAL A 32 -37.49 10.79 -0.37
CA VAL A 32 -36.92 10.46 -1.70
C VAL A 32 -35.61 9.70 -1.45
N LEU A 33 -35.70 8.38 -1.46
CA LEU A 33 -34.53 7.49 -1.54
C LEU A 33 -33.93 7.65 -2.93
N VAL A 34 -32.98 8.57 -3.08
CA VAL A 34 -32.11 8.63 -4.26
C VAL A 34 -31.19 7.41 -4.18
N PRO A 35 -31.20 6.49 -5.15
CA PRO A 35 -30.28 5.38 -5.16
C PRO A 35 -28.86 5.88 -5.43
N VAL A 36 -28.01 5.93 -4.42
CA VAL A 36 -26.57 6.27 -4.48
C VAL A 36 -25.75 5.05 -4.99
N THR A 37 -26.35 4.14 -5.76
CA THR A 37 -25.73 2.84 -6.07
C THR A 37 -25.00 2.79 -7.41
N ILE A 38 -24.93 3.87 -8.20
CA ILE A 38 -24.39 3.81 -9.58
C ILE A 38 -22.93 4.24 -9.68
N CYS A 39 -22.35 4.98 -8.72
CA CYS A 39 -21.01 5.55 -8.87
C CYS A 39 -19.83 4.61 -8.53
N ARG A 40 -20.04 3.45 -7.91
CA ARG A 40 -18.91 2.56 -7.52
C ARG A 40 -18.32 1.73 -8.66
N GLY A 41 -19.11 1.41 -9.67
CA GLY A 41 -18.64 0.59 -10.80
C GLY A 41 -17.80 1.36 -11.80
N GLU A 42 -18.16 2.60 -12.10
CA GLU A 42 -17.45 3.43 -13.08
C GLU A 42 -16.07 3.88 -12.57
N THR A 43 -15.97 4.25 -11.30
CA THR A 43 -14.69 4.64 -10.69
C THR A 43 -13.68 3.49 -10.67
N ALA A 44 -14.12 2.25 -10.41
CA ALA A 44 -13.23 1.09 -10.41
C ALA A 44 -12.67 0.77 -11.81
N ILE A 45 -13.47 0.98 -12.86
CA ILE A 45 -13.05 0.77 -14.27
C ILE A 45 -12.08 1.88 -14.70
N GLU A 46 -12.32 3.13 -14.31
CA GLU A 46 -11.40 4.24 -14.59
C GLU A 46 -10.07 4.06 -13.83
N ASP A 47 -10.13 3.63 -12.58
CA ASP A 47 -8.97 3.33 -11.75
C ASP A 47 -8.09 2.25 -12.42
N GLN A 48 -8.69 1.18 -12.92
CA GLN A 48 -7.96 0.11 -13.60
C GLN A 48 -7.33 0.58 -14.91
N LYS A 49 -8.05 1.34 -15.74
CA LYS A 49 -7.51 1.85 -17.01
C LYS A 49 -6.31 2.77 -16.82
N GLU A 50 -6.38 3.67 -15.84
CA GLU A 50 -5.28 4.59 -15.56
C GLU A 50 -4.08 3.85 -14.97
N TYR A 51 -4.33 2.86 -14.10
CA TYR A 51 -3.29 2.01 -13.56
C TYR A 51 -2.58 1.23 -14.67
N ASP A 52 -3.33 0.60 -15.59
CA ASP A 52 -2.79 -0.13 -16.73
C ASP A 52 -1.96 0.79 -17.65
N ARG A 53 -2.42 2.03 -17.88
CA ARG A 53 -1.67 3.03 -18.63
C ARG A 53 -0.34 3.37 -17.97
N ILE A 54 -0.32 3.51 -16.64
CA ILE A 54 0.90 3.75 -15.87
C ILE A 54 1.84 2.54 -15.99
N LEU A 55 1.32 1.32 -15.86
CA LEU A 55 2.12 0.10 -16.02
C LEU A 55 2.72 -0.01 -17.45
N GLN A 56 1.99 0.43 -18.46
CA GLN A 56 2.53 0.49 -19.83
C GLN A 56 3.73 1.44 -19.95
N LEU A 57 3.67 2.62 -19.30
CA LEU A 57 4.81 3.54 -19.25
C LEU A 57 6.01 2.92 -18.52
N VAL A 58 5.77 2.23 -17.39
CA VAL A 58 6.81 1.46 -16.67
C VAL A 58 7.39 0.39 -17.58
N SER A 59 6.53 -0.35 -18.27
CA SER A 59 6.94 -1.41 -19.21
C SER A 59 7.79 -0.88 -20.38
N ASN A 60 7.58 0.35 -20.80
CA ASN A 60 8.36 0.99 -21.86
C ASN A 60 9.63 1.69 -21.33
N GLU A 61 9.87 1.63 -20.01
CA GLU A 61 10.94 2.34 -19.32
C GLU A 61 10.87 3.88 -19.52
N ASP A 62 9.67 4.42 -19.76
CA ASP A 62 9.44 5.86 -19.78
C ASP A 62 9.29 6.38 -18.34
N TRP A 63 10.43 6.35 -17.64
CA TRP A 63 10.50 6.53 -16.19
C TRP A 63 9.91 7.85 -15.72
N LYS A 64 10.24 8.95 -16.42
CA LYS A 64 9.74 10.26 -16.05
C LYS A 64 8.23 10.36 -16.21
N ALA A 65 7.70 9.95 -17.37
CA ALA A 65 6.27 9.99 -17.62
C ALA A 65 5.50 9.05 -16.67
N ALA A 66 6.04 7.86 -16.39
CA ALA A 66 5.46 6.92 -15.43
C ALA A 66 5.41 7.51 -14.01
N SER A 67 6.51 8.14 -13.56
CA SER A 67 6.59 8.79 -12.24
C SER A 67 5.60 9.94 -12.11
N ASP A 68 5.51 10.81 -13.13
CA ASP A 68 4.62 11.96 -13.13
C ASP A 68 3.14 11.50 -13.18
N ALA A 69 2.81 10.51 -14.01
CA ALA A 69 1.47 9.95 -14.09
C ALA A 69 1.03 9.29 -12.78
N ALA A 70 1.87 8.44 -12.19
CA ALA A 70 1.57 7.75 -10.92
C ALA A 70 1.41 8.75 -9.76
N ALA A 71 2.29 9.76 -9.67
CA ALA A 71 2.19 10.80 -8.64
C ALA A 71 0.92 11.65 -8.80
N SER A 72 0.57 12.04 -10.03
CA SER A 72 -0.65 12.78 -10.34
C SER A 72 -1.90 11.98 -9.98
N TYR A 73 -1.89 10.68 -10.30
CA TYR A 73 -3.03 9.81 -10.01
C TYR A 73 -3.18 9.55 -8.50
N LEU A 74 -2.08 9.32 -7.80
CA LEU A 74 -2.06 9.15 -6.35
C LEU A 74 -2.60 10.38 -5.59
N ALA A 75 -2.46 11.58 -6.17
CA ALA A 75 -2.99 12.82 -5.59
C ALA A 75 -4.51 12.99 -5.75
N LYS A 76 -5.17 12.18 -6.60
CA LYS A 76 -6.62 12.22 -6.76
C LYS A 76 -7.31 11.68 -5.51
N THR A 77 -8.44 12.28 -5.14
CA THR A 77 -9.29 11.80 -4.04
C THR A 77 -10.10 10.58 -4.50
N GLY A 78 -10.30 9.61 -3.60
CA GLY A 78 -11.17 8.45 -3.86
C GLY A 78 -10.46 7.17 -4.30
N THR A 79 -9.16 7.19 -4.55
CA THR A 79 -8.37 5.99 -4.85
C THR A 79 -8.42 5.01 -3.65
N SER A 80 -8.59 3.70 -3.91
CA SER A 80 -8.59 2.68 -2.85
C SER A 80 -7.24 2.59 -2.14
N GLY A 81 -7.25 2.14 -0.88
CA GLY A 81 -6.02 2.00 -0.07
C GLY A 81 -4.98 1.08 -0.72
N ASP A 82 -5.41 -0.04 -1.33
CA ASP A 82 -4.52 -0.99 -2.01
C ASP A 82 -3.91 -0.37 -3.27
N LEU A 83 -4.72 0.31 -4.08
CA LEU A 83 -4.22 0.99 -5.27
C LEU A 83 -3.26 2.11 -4.89
N GLN A 84 -3.54 2.86 -3.82
CA GLN A 84 -2.61 3.86 -3.30
C GLN A 84 -1.27 3.25 -2.89
N ALA A 85 -1.28 2.09 -2.21
CA ALA A 85 -0.04 1.42 -1.80
C ALA A 85 0.80 0.98 -3.01
N ARG A 86 0.17 0.43 -4.06
CA ARG A 86 0.81 0.08 -5.33
C ARG A 86 1.36 1.33 -6.05
N LEU A 87 0.57 2.39 -6.15
CA LEU A 87 0.99 3.63 -6.80
C LEU A 87 2.18 4.30 -6.09
N ARG A 88 2.22 4.29 -4.75
CA ARG A 88 3.38 4.80 -4.00
C ARG A 88 4.65 4.05 -4.38
N TYR A 89 4.58 2.73 -4.46
CA TYR A 89 5.74 1.95 -4.91
C TYR A 89 6.12 2.27 -6.35
N ILE A 90 5.15 2.39 -7.27
CA ILE A 90 5.42 2.78 -8.65
C ILE A 90 6.13 4.15 -8.70
N VAL A 91 5.67 5.15 -7.94
CA VAL A 91 6.36 6.45 -7.85
C VAL A 91 7.79 6.28 -7.36
N ILE A 92 8.04 5.47 -6.33
CA ILE A 92 9.39 5.20 -5.81
C ILE A 92 10.27 4.61 -6.93
N TYR A 93 9.82 3.52 -7.53
CA TYR A 93 10.56 2.77 -8.54
C TYR A 93 10.86 3.60 -9.79
N THR A 94 9.84 4.31 -10.30
CA THR A 94 9.97 5.11 -11.54
C THR A 94 10.72 6.41 -11.32
N THR A 95 10.62 7.02 -10.12
CA THR A 95 11.48 8.18 -9.79
C THR A 95 12.95 7.76 -9.75
N ALA A 96 13.26 6.59 -9.18
CA ALA A 96 14.63 6.06 -9.22
C ALA A 96 15.08 5.79 -10.66
N GLY A 97 14.21 5.22 -11.50
CA GLY A 97 14.50 5.06 -12.94
C GLY A 97 14.75 6.38 -13.65
N ALA A 98 13.97 7.42 -13.35
CA ALA A 98 14.19 8.76 -13.91
C ALA A 98 15.50 9.41 -13.45
N VAL A 99 15.93 9.14 -12.20
CA VAL A 99 17.26 9.58 -11.73
C VAL A 99 18.37 8.82 -12.46
N SER A 100 18.20 7.51 -12.63
CA SER A 100 19.23 6.68 -13.33
C SER A 100 19.49 7.15 -14.75
N THR A 101 18.44 7.60 -15.45
CA THR A 101 18.54 8.14 -16.81
C THR A 101 18.91 9.64 -16.88
N GLY A 102 18.97 10.31 -15.74
CA GLY A 102 19.27 11.75 -15.66
C GLY A 102 18.09 12.66 -15.95
N ALA A 103 16.86 12.12 -16.07
CA ALA A 103 15.65 12.89 -16.23
C ALA A 103 15.21 13.62 -14.94
N PHE A 104 15.65 13.11 -13.79
CA PHE A 104 15.54 13.74 -12.48
C PHE A 104 16.91 13.76 -11.79
N ASP A 105 17.07 14.67 -10.83
CA ASP A 105 18.18 14.68 -9.87
C ASP A 105 17.79 14.03 -8.52
N PHE A 106 18.75 13.91 -7.61
CA PHE A 106 18.53 13.32 -6.29
C PHE A 106 17.69 14.21 -5.37
N ASP A 107 17.63 15.53 -5.60
CA ASP A 107 16.73 16.42 -4.85
C ASP A 107 15.28 16.17 -5.21
N VAL A 108 14.97 15.95 -6.49
CA VAL A 108 13.63 15.54 -6.93
C VAL A 108 13.25 14.19 -6.30
N LEU A 109 14.17 13.22 -6.28
CA LEU A 109 13.97 11.94 -5.62
C LEU A 109 13.57 12.13 -4.16
N ASN A 110 14.38 12.87 -3.40
CA ASN A 110 14.14 13.11 -1.97
C ASN A 110 12.79 13.77 -1.72
N ASN A 111 12.48 14.82 -2.46
CA ASN A 111 11.25 15.58 -2.30
C ASN A 111 10.00 14.76 -2.63
N ARG A 112 10.06 13.90 -3.65
CA ARG A 112 8.94 13.04 -4.05
C ARG A 112 8.69 11.89 -3.09
N LEU A 113 9.74 11.31 -2.50
CA LEU A 113 9.60 10.09 -1.71
C LEU A 113 9.39 10.34 -0.22
N LYS A 114 9.87 11.47 0.30
CA LYS A 114 9.71 11.85 1.71
C LYS A 114 8.25 11.76 2.23
N PRO A 115 7.20 12.17 1.50
CA PRO A 115 5.82 12.08 1.94
C PRO A 115 5.30 10.64 2.11
N PHE A 116 5.99 9.63 1.57
CA PHE A 116 5.57 8.23 1.65
C PHE A 116 6.10 7.51 2.88
N ILE A 117 7.06 8.09 3.60
CA ILE A 117 7.58 7.51 4.84
C ILE A 117 6.43 7.39 5.86
N GLY A 118 6.29 6.21 6.45
CA GLY A 118 5.19 5.84 7.34
C GLY A 118 3.90 5.42 6.61
N LYS A 119 3.90 5.35 5.27
CA LYS A 119 2.73 4.91 4.48
C LYS A 119 2.90 3.48 4.00
N SER A 120 1.77 2.81 3.77
CA SER A 120 1.76 1.48 3.15
C SER A 120 2.24 1.56 1.71
N VAL A 121 3.06 0.59 1.32
CA VAL A 121 3.51 0.33 -0.06
C VAL A 121 3.28 -1.14 -0.40
N THR A 122 2.95 -1.40 -1.66
CA THR A 122 2.83 -2.77 -2.19
C THR A 122 3.76 -2.92 -3.38
N LEU A 123 4.71 -3.83 -3.25
CA LEU A 123 5.66 -4.16 -4.30
C LEU A 123 4.96 -4.99 -5.38
N PRO A 124 5.42 -4.95 -6.64
CA PRO A 124 4.88 -5.78 -7.70
C PRO A 124 5.12 -7.26 -7.40
N ASP A 125 4.30 -8.10 -8.00
CA ASP A 125 4.48 -9.54 -7.92
C ASP A 125 5.83 -9.94 -8.51
N ARG A 126 6.53 -10.83 -7.82
CA ARG A 126 7.86 -11.32 -8.19
C ARG A 126 7.96 -12.83 -8.03
N PRO A 127 8.69 -13.51 -8.90
CA PRO A 127 8.90 -14.94 -8.75
C PRO A 127 9.64 -15.25 -7.45
N VAL A 128 9.16 -16.24 -6.73
CA VAL A 128 9.82 -16.83 -5.57
C VAL A 128 10.75 -17.93 -6.05
N ILE A 129 12.03 -17.77 -5.78
CA ILE A 129 13.07 -18.67 -6.30
C ILE A 129 13.81 -19.31 -5.13
N ASN A 130 13.78 -20.62 -5.10
CA ASN A 130 14.60 -21.40 -4.18
C ASN A 130 16.00 -21.62 -4.81
N ASP A 131 16.76 -20.55 -4.92
CA ASP A 131 18.13 -20.60 -5.43
C ASP A 131 19.07 -20.02 -4.37
N ALA A 132 20.08 -20.79 -4.02
CA ALA A 132 21.11 -20.36 -3.08
C ALA A 132 22.03 -19.25 -3.64
N GLN A 133 21.78 -18.79 -4.87
CA GLN A 133 22.53 -17.67 -5.44
C GLN A 133 21.92 -16.33 -4.99
N PRO A 134 22.51 -15.66 -4.00
CA PRO A 134 22.05 -14.34 -3.60
C PRO A 134 22.27 -13.34 -4.74
N GLY A 135 21.30 -12.45 -4.98
CA GLY A 135 21.48 -11.32 -5.89
C GLY A 135 20.75 -11.40 -7.21
N ARG A 136 19.86 -12.38 -7.42
CA ARG A 136 18.99 -12.37 -8.59
C ARG A 136 18.05 -11.17 -8.54
N MET A 137 18.08 -10.35 -9.58
CA MET A 137 17.30 -9.12 -9.67
C MET A 137 15.83 -9.42 -9.97
N ASN A 138 14.94 -8.59 -9.46
CA ASN A 138 13.49 -8.67 -9.68
C ASN A 138 12.86 -10.01 -9.25
N ALA A 139 13.44 -10.69 -8.23
CA ALA A 139 12.96 -11.95 -7.68
C ALA A 139 13.06 -11.95 -6.16
N ILE A 140 12.24 -12.74 -5.50
CA ILE A 140 12.35 -13.05 -4.08
C ILE A 140 13.24 -14.29 -3.95
N CYS A 141 14.46 -14.09 -3.47
CA CYS A 141 15.46 -15.17 -3.26
C CYS A 141 15.74 -15.27 -1.77
N ILE A 142 15.30 -16.34 -1.13
CA ILE A 142 15.47 -16.53 0.31
C ILE A 142 16.08 -17.90 0.54
N SER A 143 17.26 -17.89 1.11
CA SER A 143 18.01 -19.12 1.45
C SER A 143 17.63 -19.70 2.82
N ASP A 144 17.12 -18.85 3.73
CA ASP A 144 16.67 -19.26 5.05
C ASP A 144 15.13 -19.31 5.09
N PRO A 145 14.51 -20.51 5.22
CA PRO A 145 13.04 -20.62 5.26
C PRO A 145 12.41 -19.96 6.49
N HIS A 146 13.20 -19.64 7.51
CA HIS A 146 12.70 -18.95 8.73
C HIS A 146 13.08 -17.48 8.78
N ALA A 147 13.57 -16.92 7.66
CA ALA A 147 13.95 -15.52 7.61
C ALA A 147 12.75 -14.60 7.92
N THR A 148 12.97 -13.69 8.85
CA THR A 148 12.02 -12.58 9.14
C THR A 148 12.42 -11.30 8.43
N SER A 149 13.55 -11.31 7.70
CA SER A 149 14.00 -10.18 6.89
C SER A 149 14.80 -10.67 5.70
N PHE A 150 14.64 -9.99 4.58
CA PHE A 150 15.35 -10.27 3.34
C PHE A 150 15.50 -9.02 2.50
N MET A 151 16.29 -9.13 1.44
CA MET A 151 16.50 -8.05 0.49
C MET A 151 16.07 -8.48 -0.91
N VAL A 152 15.35 -7.61 -1.61
CA VAL A 152 15.04 -7.75 -3.03
C VAL A 152 15.78 -6.68 -3.80
N ILE A 153 16.27 -7.01 -4.99
CA ILE A 153 16.95 -6.07 -5.88
C ILE A 153 16.00 -5.70 -7.01
N ALA A 154 15.53 -4.46 -6.98
CA ALA A 154 14.69 -3.90 -8.04
C ALA A 154 15.56 -3.23 -9.11
N ALA A 155 15.55 -3.78 -10.32
CA ALA A 155 16.37 -3.33 -11.43
C ALA A 155 15.53 -3.06 -12.67
N ASN A 156 16.12 -2.33 -13.64
CA ASN A 156 15.55 -2.17 -14.98
C ASN A 156 15.47 -3.53 -15.72
N LYS A 157 14.80 -3.58 -16.87
CA LYS A 157 14.59 -4.82 -17.65
C LYS A 157 15.89 -5.54 -18.06
N THR A 158 16.92 -4.77 -18.35
CA THR A 158 18.21 -5.30 -18.77
C THR A 158 19.13 -5.68 -17.62
N ASN A 159 18.70 -5.47 -16.37
CA ASN A 159 19.49 -5.70 -15.16
C ASN A 159 20.83 -4.94 -15.11
N THR A 160 20.89 -3.81 -15.82
CA THR A 160 22.11 -2.97 -15.87
C THR A 160 22.09 -1.84 -14.84
N THR A 161 20.92 -1.52 -14.31
CA THR A 161 20.72 -0.43 -13.34
C THR A 161 19.85 -0.90 -12.21
N ILE A 162 20.31 -0.72 -10.97
CA ILE A 162 19.56 -1.04 -9.76
C ILE A 162 18.83 0.22 -9.33
N HIS A 163 17.51 0.20 -9.43
CA HIS A 163 16.67 1.30 -8.98
C HIS A 163 16.60 1.33 -7.46
N ALA A 164 16.41 0.16 -6.82
CA ALA A 164 16.35 0.06 -5.37
C ALA A 164 16.91 -1.25 -4.82
N PHE A 165 17.61 -1.18 -3.68
CA PHE A 165 17.70 -2.30 -2.76
C PHE A 165 16.54 -2.19 -1.77
N GLU A 166 15.67 -3.19 -1.72
CA GLU A 166 14.46 -3.23 -0.93
C GLU A 166 14.68 -4.16 0.27
N TYR A 167 14.93 -3.57 1.43
CA TYR A 167 15.08 -4.30 2.69
C TYR A 167 13.70 -4.49 3.31
N VAL A 168 13.25 -5.74 3.37
CA VAL A 168 11.94 -6.13 3.86
C VAL A 168 12.07 -6.81 5.21
N LYS A 169 11.31 -6.34 6.20
CA LYS A 169 11.14 -6.98 7.51
C LYS A 169 9.71 -7.46 7.65
N LEU A 170 9.53 -8.77 7.77
CA LEU A 170 8.23 -9.43 7.88
C LEU A 170 7.65 -9.28 9.30
N GLN A 171 6.32 -9.25 9.40
CA GLN A 171 5.61 -9.37 10.66
C GLN A 171 5.80 -10.75 11.29
N GLN A 172 5.86 -11.79 10.46
CA GLN A 172 6.00 -13.18 10.88
C GLN A 172 6.93 -13.90 9.89
N ALA A 173 7.65 -14.91 10.36
CA ALA A 173 8.44 -15.77 9.51
C ALA A 173 7.53 -16.48 8.48
N VAL A 174 8.01 -16.59 7.25
CA VAL A 174 7.34 -17.28 6.14
C VAL A 174 8.28 -18.34 5.61
N ASP A 175 7.78 -19.56 5.46
CA ASP A 175 8.52 -20.63 4.79
C ASP A 175 8.46 -20.47 3.26
N PHE A 176 9.39 -19.70 2.72
CA PHE A 176 9.46 -19.44 1.28
C PHE A 176 9.80 -20.69 0.46
N ALA A 177 10.37 -21.72 1.06
CA ALA A 177 10.69 -22.96 0.34
C ALA A 177 9.42 -23.67 -0.16
N THR A 178 8.32 -23.56 0.60
CA THR A 178 7.02 -24.13 0.22
C THR A 178 6.34 -23.36 -0.93
N HIS A 179 6.82 -22.15 -1.23
CA HIS A 179 6.29 -21.26 -2.26
C HIS A 179 7.22 -21.11 -3.47
N ALA A 180 8.24 -21.97 -3.56
CA ALA A 180 9.17 -21.93 -4.70
C ALA A 180 8.42 -22.18 -6.02
N GLY A 181 8.63 -21.29 -7.00
CA GLY A 181 7.92 -21.29 -8.29
C GLY A 181 6.58 -20.55 -8.29
N GLU A 182 6.12 -20.04 -7.15
CA GLU A 182 4.98 -19.11 -7.06
C GLU A 182 5.45 -17.66 -7.24
N TRP A 183 4.50 -16.75 -7.27
CA TRP A 183 4.75 -15.30 -7.27
C TRP A 183 4.36 -14.72 -5.93
N GLY A 184 5.17 -13.81 -5.40
CA GLY A 184 4.94 -13.14 -4.14
C GLY A 184 4.72 -11.64 -4.31
N SER A 185 3.65 -11.11 -3.74
CA SER A 185 3.38 -9.68 -3.59
C SER A 185 3.65 -9.27 -2.15
N ILE A 186 4.47 -8.26 -1.95
CA ILE A 186 4.88 -7.80 -0.62
C ILE A 186 4.17 -6.50 -0.30
N THR A 187 3.45 -6.45 0.83
CA THR A 187 2.82 -5.23 1.34
C THR A 187 3.35 -4.93 2.73
N GLY A 188 3.77 -3.69 2.97
CA GLY A 188 4.28 -3.26 4.28
C GLY A 188 4.35 -1.75 4.41
N THR A 189 4.92 -1.27 5.51
CA THR A 189 5.09 0.15 5.80
C THR A 189 6.47 0.64 5.36
N LEU A 190 6.53 1.65 4.51
CA LEU A 190 7.79 2.29 4.11
C LEU A 190 8.38 3.04 5.31
N ARG A 191 9.40 2.48 5.94
CA ARG A 191 10.05 3.08 7.10
C ARG A 191 11.05 4.15 6.74
N LYS A 192 11.83 3.91 5.67
CA LYS A 192 12.96 4.79 5.30
C LYS A 192 13.25 4.71 3.82
N VAL A 193 13.71 5.81 3.27
CA VAL A 193 14.30 5.92 1.94
C VAL A 193 15.69 6.53 2.09
N GLU A 194 16.68 5.90 1.51
CA GLU A 194 18.08 6.36 1.51
C GLU A 194 18.59 6.43 0.07
N PRO A 195 18.72 7.62 -0.51
CA PRO A 195 19.45 7.78 -1.76
C PRO A 195 20.89 7.29 -1.62
N ASN A 196 21.47 6.87 -2.74
CA ASN A 196 22.89 6.51 -2.74
C ASN A 196 23.74 7.71 -2.35
N PRO A 197 24.57 7.63 -1.30
CA PRO A 197 25.35 8.77 -0.81
C PRO A 197 26.39 9.28 -1.82
N ASN A 198 26.76 8.44 -2.78
CA ASN A 198 27.67 8.81 -3.87
C ASN A 198 26.93 9.31 -5.12
N GLU A 199 25.60 9.49 -5.03
CA GLU A 199 24.74 9.91 -6.16
C GLU A 199 24.94 9.07 -7.43
N SER A 200 25.22 7.76 -7.23
CA SER A 200 25.41 6.83 -8.34
C SER A 200 24.10 6.57 -9.06
N ARG A 201 24.11 6.78 -10.36
CA ARG A 201 22.95 6.47 -11.23
C ARG A 201 22.83 4.98 -11.57
N ALA A 202 23.86 4.18 -11.34
CA ALA A 202 23.81 2.73 -11.52
C ALA A 202 23.14 2.02 -10.35
N ILE A 203 23.21 2.60 -9.14
CA ILE A 203 22.53 2.16 -7.93
C ILE A 203 21.93 3.39 -7.27
N VAL A 204 20.61 3.55 -7.34
CA VAL A 204 19.99 4.84 -7.03
C VAL A 204 19.64 4.98 -5.54
N LEU A 205 18.96 3.98 -4.94
CA LEU A 205 18.48 4.13 -3.57
C LEU A 205 18.38 2.80 -2.81
N ARG A 206 18.17 2.91 -1.49
CA ARG A 206 17.73 1.84 -0.60
C ARG A 206 16.39 2.22 0.01
N ILE A 207 15.47 1.26 0.11
CA ILE A 207 14.23 1.42 0.84
C ILE A 207 14.12 0.35 1.92
N TYR A 208 13.49 0.71 3.02
CA TYR A 208 13.27 -0.15 4.17
C TYR A 208 11.77 -0.25 4.42
N ILE A 209 11.26 -1.47 4.43
CA ILE A 209 9.85 -1.80 4.55
C ILE A 209 9.69 -2.67 5.78
N ASP A 210 8.97 -2.17 6.78
CA ASP A 210 8.67 -2.89 8.01
C ASP A 210 7.23 -3.40 8.01
N ASP A 211 6.93 -4.27 8.95
CA ASP A 211 5.60 -4.87 9.15
C ASP A 211 5.03 -5.48 7.87
N ALA A 212 5.90 -6.13 7.10
CA ALA A 212 5.53 -6.65 5.80
C ALA A 212 4.83 -8.01 5.88
N THR A 213 3.89 -8.20 4.96
CA THR A 213 3.23 -9.48 4.67
C THR A 213 3.49 -9.86 3.22
N VAL A 214 3.46 -11.16 2.92
CA VAL A 214 3.58 -11.67 1.55
C VAL A 214 2.32 -12.43 1.19
N ALA A 215 1.72 -12.09 0.05
CA ALA A 215 0.65 -12.86 -0.57
C ALA A 215 1.23 -13.66 -1.73
N PHE A 216 0.95 -14.96 -1.79
CA PHE A 216 1.44 -15.83 -2.85
C PHE A 216 0.35 -16.17 -3.86
N SER A 217 0.73 -16.30 -5.12
CA SER A 217 -0.15 -16.68 -6.22
C SER A 217 0.56 -17.60 -7.21
N LYS A 218 -0.21 -18.53 -7.82
CA LYS A 218 0.29 -19.32 -8.95
C LYS A 218 0.05 -18.54 -10.22
N HIS A 219 1.09 -18.30 -10.99
CA HIS A 219 0.92 -17.83 -12.37
C HIS A 219 0.46 -19.02 -13.22
N SER A 220 -0.70 -18.89 -13.81
CA SER A 220 -1.21 -19.79 -14.83
C SER A 220 -0.63 -19.45 -16.21
#